data_6fbb720a09afff35a8398ddb3e1984e6
#
_entry.id   6fbb720a09afff35a8398ddb3e1984e6
#
_cell.length_a   1.000
_cell.length_b   1.000
_cell.length_c   1.000
_cell.angle_alpha   90.00
_cell.angle_beta   90.00
_cell.angle_gamma   90.00
#
_symmetry.space_group_name_H-M   'P 1'
#
loop_
_entity.id
_entity.type
_entity.pdbx_description
1 polymer ?
#
loop_
_entity_poly.entity_id
_entity_poly.type
_entity_poly.pdbx_seq_one_letter_code
_entity_poly.pdbx_strand_id
1 'polypeptide(L)'
;MKRIISVILAAMMLLMIAPTAAHGKRAESRAPYGYVEHEYDQLLAFMEQTNSAGVKNGTQLSSAYDPNDPETWGGIFWYIAPTGFIHAEYIFFSTYDFPNRNLVGTLNLSGFSKLRAFGCAGNSITAVSISDCPLLDELNVAQNLLTNFSVSNCAELRLVWCEENMLPSVSMSNLPKLRQFHCYQNPITELDVSPFENLWYLFCGNTGISQIDVSRNPQLRELRCENMHLTSIDISKCENLTDLFCNNTDISELDISNNPALVRLFCNNTDISVLDLSQNTNIDKLRCYDAKLMSLEWECIVPGLSLDITLLSEGDGYVGVDWERVYVSDNYWENRITAVATPNGTFRGWYMGESLVSSSLRLPLGADIDIPATMLTAKFDGTTPIPPTPTPPVSPEPPTPTPPPAQ
;
A
#
# COMPACT_ATOMS: atom_id res chain seq x y z
N MET A 1 -9.19 -1.24 10.92
CA MET A 1 -10.06 -0.95 9.79
C MET A 1 -11.54 -1.24 10.04
N LYS A 2 -11.98 -2.44 10.45
CA LYS A 2 -13.42 -2.74 10.75
C LYS A 2 -14.12 -1.81 11.76
N ARG A 3 -13.40 -1.11 12.65
CA ARG A 3 -14.00 -0.24 13.69
C ARG A 3 -14.32 1.20 13.24
N ILE A 4 -13.72 1.71 12.16
CA ILE A 4 -13.96 3.10 11.71
C ILE A 4 -15.25 3.16 10.88
N ILE A 5 -15.47 2.18 10.01
CA ILE A 5 -16.70 2.07 9.20
C ILE A 5 -17.93 1.82 10.09
N SER A 6 -17.81 0.99 11.14
CA SER A 6 -18.91 0.72 12.09
C SER A 6 -19.32 1.94 12.94
N VAL A 7 -18.40 2.88 13.21
CA VAL A 7 -18.71 4.08 14.00
C VAL A 7 -19.47 5.11 13.15
N ILE A 8 -19.15 5.21 11.87
CA ILE A 8 -19.86 6.10 10.94
C ILE A 8 -21.28 5.58 10.67
N LEU A 9 -21.45 4.27 10.46
CA LEU A 9 -22.80 3.68 10.30
C LEU A 9 -23.69 3.81 11.55
N ALA A 10 -23.13 3.68 12.76
CA ALA A 10 -23.90 3.82 14.00
C ALA A 10 -24.34 5.26 14.29
N ALA A 11 -23.59 6.26 13.84
CA ALA A 11 -23.94 7.68 13.99
C ALA A 11 -25.00 8.12 12.97
N MET A 12 -25.13 7.43 11.83
CA MET A 12 -26.08 7.79 10.75
C MET A 12 -27.50 7.24 10.96
N MET A 13 -27.71 6.18 11.76
CA MET A 13 -29.05 5.64 12.02
C MET A 13 -29.96 6.54 12.86
N LEU A 14 -29.46 7.66 13.38
CA LEU A 14 -30.24 8.52 14.32
C LEU A 14 -30.82 9.80 13.67
N LEU A 15 -30.68 10.01 12.36
CA LEU A 15 -31.11 11.27 11.71
C LEU A 15 -31.97 11.08 10.44
N MET A 16 -32.76 10.01 10.37
CA MET A 16 -33.78 9.90 9.30
C MET A 16 -35.12 10.47 9.77
N ILE A 17 -35.24 11.79 9.72
CA ILE A 17 -36.54 12.45 9.58
C ILE A 17 -36.54 13.12 8.21
N ALA A 18 -37.06 12.40 7.22
CA ALA A 18 -37.26 12.97 5.89
C ALA A 18 -38.42 13.99 5.95
N PRO A 19 -38.25 15.22 5.44
CA PRO A 19 -39.38 16.07 5.12
C PRO A 19 -40.09 15.50 3.90
N THR A 20 -41.37 15.26 3.98
CA THR A 20 -42.22 14.95 2.81
C THR A 20 -42.27 16.19 1.92
N ALA A 21 -41.30 16.32 1.02
CA ALA A 21 -41.32 17.36 -0.02
C ALA A 21 -42.19 16.90 -1.15
N ALA A 22 -43.12 17.81 -1.58
CA ALA A 22 -43.94 17.56 -2.75
C ALA A 22 -43.05 17.45 -4.01
N HIS A 23 -42.99 16.26 -4.59
CA HIS A 23 -42.19 15.94 -5.76
C HIS A 23 -42.78 16.57 -7.04
N GLY A 24 -42.29 17.73 -7.43
CA GLY A 24 -42.59 18.36 -8.69
C GLY A 24 -41.38 18.40 -9.61
N LYS A 25 -41.51 17.99 -10.88
CA LYS A 25 -40.47 18.14 -11.91
C LYS A 25 -40.38 19.58 -12.37
N ARG A 26 -39.17 20.13 -12.50
CA ARG A 26 -38.94 21.35 -13.31
C ARG A 26 -39.22 21.06 -14.79
N ALA A 27 -39.77 22.00 -15.53
CA ALA A 27 -40.24 21.79 -16.91
C ALA A 27 -39.15 21.41 -17.93
N GLU A 28 -37.85 21.53 -17.59
CA GLU A 28 -36.71 21.22 -18.46
C GLU A 28 -35.62 20.38 -17.78
N SER A 29 -35.74 20.05 -16.46
CA SER A 29 -34.79 19.27 -15.71
C SER A 29 -35.21 17.78 -15.61
N ARG A 30 -34.26 16.84 -15.82
CA ARG A 30 -34.51 15.42 -15.62
C ARG A 30 -34.54 15.06 -14.12
N ALA A 31 -33.82 15.85 -13.30
CA ALA A 31 -33.77 15.62 -11.87
C ALA A 31 -35.11 16.01 -11.20
N PRO A 32 -35.60 15.27 -10.20
CA PRO A 32 -36.67 15.66 -9.33
C PRO A 32 -36.38 17.01 -8.63
N TYR A 33 -37.45 17.69 -8.19
CA TYR A 33 -37.30 18.99 -7.56
C TYR A 33 -36.35 18.96 -6.35
N GLY A 34 -35.38 19.87 -6.33
CA GLY A 34 -34.40 20.02 -5.26
C GLY A 34 -33.08 19.31 -5.52
N TYR A 35 -33.03 18.23 -6.29
CA TYR A 35 -31.79 17.54 -6.61
C TYR A 35 -30.90 18.32 -7.55
N VAL A 36 -29.59 18.25 -7.36
CA VAL A 36 -28.60 18.86 -8.26
C VAL A 36 -28.53 18.05 -9.55
N GLU A 37 -28.89 18.65 -10.65
CA GLU A 37 -29.16 17.96 -11.92
C GLU A 37 -27.96 17.17 -12.44
N HIS A 38 -26.74 17.76 -12.43
CA HIS A 38 -25.56 17.07 -12.94
C HIS A 38 -25.14 15.88 -12.05
N GLU A 39 -25.34 15.94 -10.71
CA GLU A 39 -25.09 14.82 -9.80
C GLU A 39 -26.10 13.70 -10.05
N TYR A 40 -27.37 14.06 -10.20
CA TYR A 40 -28.45 13.13 -10.52
C TYR A 40 -28.21 12.42 -11.86
N ASP A 41 -27.89 13.15 -12.93
CA ASP A 41 -27.69 12.58 -14.27
C ASP A 41 -26.50 11.61 -14.31
N GLN A 42 -25.38 11.94 -13.65
CA GLN A 42 -24.21 11.09 -13.60
C GLN A 42 -24.48 9.80 -12.82
N LEU A 43 -25.17 9.88 -11.69
CA LEU A 43 -25.56 8.71 -10.91
C LEU A 43 -26.60 7.88 -11.63
N LEU A 44 -27.61 8.49 -12.23
CA LEU A 44 -28.62 7.78 -13.04
C LEU A 44 -27.96 7.01 -14.19
N ALA A 45 -27.01 7.64 -14.88
CA ALA A 45 -26.29 6.99 -15.98
C ALA A 45 -25.56 5.71 -15.51
N PHE A 46 -25.03 5.69 -14.29
CA PHE A 46 -24.44 4.49 -13.71
C PHE A 46 -25.50 3.46 -13.28
N MET A 47 -26.57 3.91 -12.65
CA MET A 47 -27.66 3.04 -12.18
C MET A 47 -28.35 2.26 -13.31
N GLU A 48 -28.44 2.87 -14.50
CA GLU A 48 -29.07 2.30 -15.67
C GLU A 48 -28.19 1.32 -16.45
N GLN A 49 -26.88 1.23 -16.16
CA GLN A 49 -26.02 0.23 -16.81
C GLN A 49 -26.40 -1.18 -16.37
N THR A 50 -26.33 -2.11 -17.32
CA THR A 50 -26.78 -3.50 -17.15
C THR A 50 -25.64 -4.48 -17.25
N ASN A 51 -25.67 -5.51 -16.43
CA ASN A 51 -24.79 -6.67 -16.55
C ASN A 51 -25.19 -7.58 -17.74
N SER A 52 -24.44 -8.64 -17.97
CA SER A 52 -24.68 -9.59 -19.07
C SER A 52 -26.05 -10.30 -19.00
N ALA A 53 -26.69 -10.31 -17.84
CA ALA A 53 -28.04 -10.86 -17.65
C ALA A 53 -29.15 -9.79 -17.85
N GLY A 54 -28.77 -8.55 -18.23
CA GLY A 54 -29.72 -7.45 -18.41
C GLY A 54 -30.22 -6.81 -17.11
N VAL A 55 -29.58 -7.11 -15.96
CA VAL A 55 -29.96 -6.54 -14.67
C VAL A 55 -29.24 -5.22 -14.45
N LYS A 56 -30.01 -4.14 -14.18
CA LYS A 56 -29.47 -2.80 -13.94
C LYS A 56 -28.72 -2.71 -12.62
N ASN A 57 -27.69 -1.86 -12.56
CA ASN A 57 -26.96 -1.57 -11.33
C ASN A 57 -27.91 -1.07 -10.23
N GLY A 58 -28.83 -0.15 -10.55
CA GLY A 58 -29.81 0.37 -9.60
C GLY A 58 -30.69 -0.73 -8.99
N THR A 59 -31.16 -1.68 -9.81
CA THR A 59 -31.95 -2.83 -9.33
C THR A 59 -31.12 -3.77 -8.44
N GLN A 60 -29.81 -3.88 -8.71
CA GLN A 60 -28.92 -4.64 -7.82
C GLN A 60 -28.72 -3.94 -6.46
N LEU A 61 -28.71 -2.62 -6.43
CA LEU A 61 -28.54 -1.83 -5.20
C LEU A 61 -29.83 -1.71 -4.37
N SER A 62 -30.99 -1.69 -5.02
CA SER A 62 -32.29 -1.61 -4.34
C SER A 62 -33.37 -2.33 -5.12
N SER A 63 -34.13 -3.20 -4.48
CA SER A 63 -35.30 -3.84 -5.09
C SER A 63 -36.45 -2.86 -5.37
N ALA A 64 -36.43 -1.69 -4.73
CA ALA A 64 -37.41 -0.61 -4.93
C ALA A 64 -36.92 0.43 -5.96
N TYR A 65 -35.81 0.18 -6.66
CA TYR A 65 -35.18 1.15 -7.55
C TYR A 65 -36.17 1.72 -8.58
N ASP A 66 -36.37 3.03 -8.53
CA ASP A 66 -37.05 3.84 -9.55
C ASP A 66 -36.08 4.89 -10.10
N PRO A 67 -35.79 4.91 -11.41
CA PRO A 67 -34.90 5.90 -11.99
C PRO A 67 -35.39 7.35 -11.81
N ASN A 68 -36.65 7.58 -11.53
CA ASN A 68 -37.21 8.91 -11.31
C ASN A 68 -37.32 9.31 -9.83
N ASP A 69 -37.00 8.41 -8.91
CA ASP A 69 -37.04 8.67 -7.48
C ASP A 69 -35.70 8.32 -6.80
N PRO A 70 -34.79 9.30 -6.63
CA PRO A 70 -33.47 9.09 -6.03
C PRO A 70 -33.50 8.59 -4.58
N GLU A 71 -34.63 8.73 -3.86
CA GLU A 71 -34.78 8.18 -2.50
C GLU A 71 -34.81 6.63 -2.51
N THR A 72 -35.11 6.02 -3.67
CA THR A 72 -35.09 4.57 -3.88
C THR A 72 -33.71 4.01 -4.26
N TRP A 73 -32.71 4.90 -4.49
CA TRP A 73 -31.37 4.50 -4.94
C TRP A 73 -30.52 4.01 -3.78
N GLY A 74 -30.28 2.72 -3.74
CA GLY A 74 -29.48 2.11 -2.67
C GLY A 74 -28.02 2.56 -2.68
N GLY A 75 -27.46 2.74 -1.49
CA GLY A 75 -26.05 3.08 -1.30
C GLY A 75 -25.70 4.55 -1.49
N ILE A 76 -26.67 5.44 -1.72
CA ILE A 76 -26.44 6.87 -1.82
C ILE A 76 -27.09 7.57 -0.63
N PHE A 77 -26.33 8.43 0.03
CA PHE A 77 -26.76 9.25 1.16
C PHE A 77 -26.80 10.71 0.72
N TRP A 78 -27.98 11.29 0.83
CA TRP A 78 -28.28 12.63 0.33
C TRP A 78 -28.16 13.68 1.44
N TYR A 79 -27.56 14.82 1.11
CA TYR A 79 -27.45 15.99 1.97
C TYR A 79 -28.34 17.12 1.47
N ILE A 80 -29.22 17.65 2.31
CA ILE A 80 -30.05 18.82 1.99
C ILE A 80 -29.31 20.08 2.44
N ALA A 81 -28.82 20.85 1.49
CA ALA A 81 -28.13 22.10 1.78
C ALA A 81 -29.12 23.17 2.34
N PRO A 82 -28.65 24.17 3.11
CA PRO A 82 -29.48 25.28 3.58
C PRO A 82 -30.17 26.07 2.47
N THR A 83 -29.64 25.98 1.25
CA THR A 83 -30.22 26.56 0.03
C THR A 83 -31.42 25.77 -0.50
N GLY A 84 -31.72 24.60 0.07
CA GLY A 84 -32.75 23.66 -0.37
C GLY A 84 -32.32 22.70 -1.48
N PHE A 85 -31.06 22.79 -1.97
CA PHE A 85 -30.54 21.81 -2.93
C PHE A 85 -30.12 20.50 -2.24
N ILE A 86 -30.36 19.38 -2.92
CA ILE A 86 -30.06 18.03 -2.47
C ILE A 86 -28.83 17.54 -3.24
N HIS A 87 -27.79 17.15 -2.51
CA HIS A 87 -26.51 16.69 -3.02
C HIS A 87 -26.21 15.27 -2.55
N ALA A 88 -25.48 14.48 -3.32
CA ALA A 88 -24.89 13.26 -2.80
C ALA A 88 -23.72 13.60 -1.85
N GLU A 89 -23.77 13.10 -0.61
CA GLU A 89 -22.73 13.30 0.40
C GLU A 89 -21.85 12.06 0.59
N TYR A 90 -22.45 10.87 0.58
CA TYR A 90 -21.75 9.61 0.64
C TYR A 90 -22.32 8.63 -0.39
N ILE A 91 -21.44 7.88 -1.04
CA ILE A 91 -21.83 6.86 -2.01
C ILE A 91 -21.06 5.58 -1.68
N PHE A 92 -21.80 4.53 -1.29
CA PHE A 92 -21.25 3.24 -0.95
C PHE A 92 -21.90 2.12 -1.77
N PHE A 93 -21.16 1.60 -2.73
CA PHE A 93 -21.57 0.52 -3.62
C PHE A 93 -20.73 -0.74 -3.41
N SER A 94 -19.95 -0.79 -2.34
CA SER A 94 -19.06 -1.90 -2.02
C SER A 94 -19.82 -3.20 -1.74
N THR A 95 -19.26 -4.34 -2.14
CA THR A 95 -19.76 -5.66 -1.77
C THR A 95 -19.63 -5.94 -0.27
N TYR A 96 -18.85 -5.17 0.47
CA TYR A 96 -18.82 -5.24 1.93
C TYR A 96 -20.10 -4.72 2.57
N ASP A 97 -20.69 -3.67 1.96
CA ASP A 97 -21.93 -3.07 2.42
C ASP A 97 -23.17 -3.79 1.86
N PHE A 98 -23.01 -4.32 0.65
CA PHE A 98 -24.06 -4.99 -0.10
C PHE A 98 -23.57 -6.32 -0.69
N PRO A 99 -23.54 -7.41 0.06
CA PRO A 99 -23.05 -8.70 -0.41
C PRO A 99 -23.89 -9.26 -1.58
N ASN A 100 -23.23 -10.02 -2.45
CA ASN A 100 -23.81 -10.67 -3.64
C ASN A 100 -24.23 -9.71 -4.78
N ARG A 101 -23.60 -8.55 -4.91
CA ARG A 101 -23.81 -7.64 -6.03
C ARG A 101 -22.62 -7.69 -6.97
N ASN A 102 -22.87 -7.39 -8.21
CA ASN A 102 -21.85 -7.32 -9.25
C ASN A 102 -22.16 -6.14 -10.15
N LEU A 103 -21.88 -4.93 -9.66
CA LEU A 103 -22.07 -3.70 -10.43
C LEU A 103 -21.05 -3.67 -11.56
N VAL A 104 -21.47 -3.13 -12.70
CA VAL A 104 -20.69 -3.18 -13.95
C VAL A 104 -20.59 -1.82 -14.61
N GLY A 105 -19.73 -1.72 -15.61
CA GLY A 105 -19.65 -0.59 -16.53
C GLY A 105 -18.73 0.52 -16.04
N THR A 106 -19.12 1.76 -16.27
CA THR A 106 -18.25 2.92 -16.02
C THR A 106 -18.93 3.94 -15.14
N LEU A 107 -18.16 4.60 -14.27
CA LEU A 107 -18.65 5.63 -13.36
C LEU A 107 -17.86 6.92 -13.53
N ASN A 108 -18.57 8.02 -13.73
CA ASN A 108 -18.03 9.36 -13.75
C ASN A 108 -18.69 10.19 -12.66
N LEU A 109 -17.89 10.76 -11.76
CA LEU A 109 -18.35 11.68 -10.70
C LEU A 109 -17.56 12.98 -10.82
N SER A 110 -18.15 13.99 -11.43
CA SER A 110 -17.52 15.29 -11.61
C SER A 110 -18.36 16.40 -10.99
N GLY A 111 -17.73 17.29 -10.23
CA GLY A 111 -18.37 18.46 -9.64
C GLY A 111 -19.30 18.17 -8.46
N PHE A 112 -19.15 17.03 -7.79
CA PHE A 112 -19.93 16.68 -6.59
C PHE A 112 -19.46 17.51 -5.40
N SER A 113 -20.08 18.68 -5.23
CA SER A 113 -19.59 19.70 -4.29
C SER A 113 -19.72 19.32 -2.80
N LYS A 114 -20.49 18.30 -2.47
CA LYS A 114 -20.73 17.83 -1.10
C LYS A 114 -20.24 16.41 -0.83
N LEU A 115 -19.81 15.69 -1.86
CA LEU A 115 -19.33 14.31 -1.72
C LEU A 115 -18.10 14.24 -0.81
N ARG A 116 -18.18 13.40 0.22
CA ARG A 116 -17.13 13.21 1.24
C ARG A 116 -16.45 11.86 1.13
N ALA A 117 -17.19 10.82 0.78
CA ALA A 117 -16.61 9.51 0.56
C ALA A 117 -17.32 8.78 -0.57
N PHE A 118 -16.51 8.06 -1.36
CA PHE A 118 -16.98 7.19 -2.42
C PHE A 118 -16.32 5.81 -2.30
N GLY A 119 -17.12 4.75 -2.36
CA GLY A 119 -16.65 3.38 -2.34
C GLY A 119 -17.46 2.47 -3.25
N CYS A 120 -16.77 1.75 -4.16
CA CYS A 120 -17.38 0.73 -5.02
C CYS A 120 -16.59 -0.58 -5.05
N ALA A 121 -15.80 -0.86 -4.01
CA ALA A 121 -14.93 -2.02 -3.96
C ALA A 121 -15.68 -3.36 -4.13
N GLY A 122 -15.02 -4.34 -4.76
CA GLY A 122 -15.53 -5.70 -4.90
C GLY A 122 -16.61 -5.87 -5.96
N ASN A 123 -16.56 -5.14 -7.06
CA ASN A 123 -17.53 -5.20 -8.17
C ASN A 123 -16.83 -5.57 -9.50
N SER A 124 -17.49 -5.39 -10.62
CA SER A 124 -16.97 -5.59 -11.97
C SER A 124 -16.96 -4.28 -12.79
N ILE A 125 -16.71 -3.16 -12.14
CA ILE A 125 -16.62 -1.84 -12.77
C ILE A 125 -15.34 -1.78 -13.60
N THR A 126 -15.39 -1.19 -14.80
CA THR A 126 -14.26 -1.18 -15.75
C THR A 126 -13.55 0.14 -15.87
N ALA A 127 -14.21 1.25 -15.50
CA ALA A 127 -13.59 2.56 -15.42
C ALA A 127 -14.24 3.44 -14.36
N VAL A 128 -13.41 4.24 -13.67
CA VAL A 128 -13.85 5.28 -12.73
C VAL A 128 -13.08 6.56 -12.99
N SER A 129 -13.82 7.66 -13.14
CA SER A 129 -13.28 9.02 -13.26
C SER A 129 -13.92 9.92 -12.22
N ILE A 130 -13.11 10.62 -11.44
CA ILE A 130 -13.58 11.53 -10.39
C ILE A 130 -12.84 12.86 -10.53
N SER A 131 -13.58 13.96 -10.58
CA SER A 131 -12.95 15.28 -10.64
C SER A 131 -13.78 16.35 -9.94
N ASP A 132 -13.09 17.39 -9.48
CA ASP A 132 -13.73 18.59 -8.95
C ASP A 132 -14.70 18.32 -7.79
N CYS A 133 -14.30 17.36 -6.91
CA CYS A 133 -15.02 16.98 -5.69
C CYS A 133 -14.27 17.53 -4.46
N PRO A 134 -14.45 18.82 -4.10
CA PRO A 134 -13.58 19.53 -3.17
C PRO A 134 -13.61 19.03 -1.74
N LEU A 135 -14.67 18.32 -1.33
CA LEU A 135 -14.81 17.75 0.02
C LEU A 135 -14.54 16.25 0.09
N LEU A 136 -14.26 15.62 -1.05
CA LEU A 136 -13.96 14.19 -1.08
C LEU A 136 -12.69 13.90 -0.28
N ASP A 137 -12.82 13.04 0.73
CA ASP A 137 -11.79 12.65 1.68
C ASP A 137 -11.28 11.22 1.46
N GLU A 138 -12.19 10.31 1.14
CA GLU A 138 -11.91 8.89 0.97
C GLU A 138 -12.44 8.37 -0.36
N LEU A 139 -11.60 7.61 -1.08
CA LEU A 139 -11.92 7.01 -2.37
C LEU A 139 -11.49 5.53 -2.36
N ASN A 140 -12.44 4.61 -2.49
CA ASN A 140 -12.18 3.18 -2.55
C ASN A 140 -12.80 2.54 -3.79
N VAL A 141 -11.96 2.22 -4.78
CA VAL A 141 -12.33 1.55 -6.03
C VAL A 141 -11.62 0.18 -6.18
N ALA A 142 -11.08 -0.35 -5.10
CA ALA A 142 -10.36 -1.61 -5.06
C ALA A 142 -11.19 -2.81 -5.54
N GLN A 143 -10.52 -3.89 -5.93
CA GLN A 143 -11.16 -5.16 -6.27
C GLN A 143 -12.28 -5.00 -7.32
N ASN A 144 -11.91 -4.43 -8.47
CA ASN A 144 -12.77 -4.27 -9.63
C ASN A 144 -12.06 -4.79 -10.90
N LEU A 145 -12.59 -4.47 -12.07
CA LEU A 145 -11.99 -4.77 -13.37
C LEU A 145 -11.52 -3.47 -14.07
N LEU A 146 -11.04 -2.50 -13.27
CA LEU A 146 -10.66 -1.21 -13.81
C LEU A 146 -9.48 -1.32 -14.76
N THR A 147 -9.66 -0.86 -15.98
CA THR A 147 -8.61 -0.61 -16.96
C THR A 147 -8.29 0.86 -17.12
N ASN A 148 -9.13 1.73 -16.55
CA ASN A 148 -8.96 3.18 -16.52
C ASN A 148 -9.40 3.72 -15.16
N PHE A 149 -8.52 4.53 -14.54
CA PHE A 149 -8.79 5.21 -13.28
C PHE A 149 -8.16 6.60 -13.30
N SER A 150 -8.97 7.61 -13.00
CA SER A 150 -8.50 8.98 -12.86
C SER A 150 -9.15 9.69 -11.70
N VAL A 151 -8.37 10.51 -10.98
CA VAL A 151 -8.89 11.42 -9.94
C VAL A 151 -8.12 12.73 -9.95
N SER A 152 -8.86 13.85 -9.92
CA SER A 152 -8.24 15.18 -9.98
C SER A 152 -9.04 16.23 -9.24
N ASN A 153 -8.36 17.31 -8.80
CA ASN A 153 -8.97 18.49 -8.18
C ASN A 153 -9.83 18.17 -6.94
N CYS A 154 -9.40 17.16 -6.15
CA CYS A 154 -10.08 16.77 -4.91
C CYS A 154 -9.20 17.20 -3.72
N ALA A 155 -9.33 18.48 -3.31
CA ALA A 155 -8.41 19.16 -2.42
C ALA A 155 -8.33 18.54 -1.00
N GLU A 156 -9.39 17.88 -0.55
CA GLU A 156 -9.45 17.24 0.77
C GLU A 156 -9.10 15.75 0.73
N LEU A 157 -8.85 15.14 -0.45
CA LEU A 157 -8.65 13.71 -0.62
C LEU A 157 -7.38 13.24 0.09
N ARG A 158 -7.56 12.34 1.06
CA ARG A 158 -6.49 11.76 1.88
C ARG A 158 -6.21 10.29 1.58
N LEU A 159 -7.22 9.54 1.15
CA LEU A 159 -7.14 8.10 0.97
C LEU A 159 -7.59 7.70 -0.43
N VAL A 160 -6.73 6.99 -1.18
CA VAL A 160 -7.05 6.39 -2.48
C VAL A 160 -6.68 4.91 -2.43
N TRP A 161 -7.68 4.07 -2.61
CA TRP A 161 -7.54 2.62 -2.72
C TRP A 161 -8.03 2.15 -4.09
N CYS A 162 -7.10 1.71 -4.93
CA CYS A 162 -7.39 1.18 -6.27
C CYS A 162 -6.68 -0.16 -6.54
N GLU A 163 -6.25 -0.83 -5.48
CA GLU A 163 -5.61 -2.14 -5.55
C GLU A 163 -6.51 -3.23 -6.15
N GLU A 164 -5.88 -4.33 -6.58
CA GLU A 164 -6.56 -5.49 -7.14
C GLU A 164 -7.49 -5.13 -8.31
N ASN A 165 -6.88 -4.51 -9.34
CA ASN A 165 -7.54 -4.10 -10.57
C ASN A 165 -6.67 -4.49 -11.80
N MET A 166 -7.02 -4.02 -12.97
CA MET A 166 -6.31 -4.25 -14.24
C MET A 166 -5.73 -2.93 -14.80
N LEU A 167 -5.30 -2.02 -13.93
CA LEU A 167 -4.80 -0.69 -14.28
C LEU A 167 -3.39 -0.78 -14.87
N PRO A 168 -3.16 -0.38 -16.12
CA PRO A 168 -1.82 -0.24 -16.69
C PRO A 168 -1.12 1.04 -16.22
N SER A 169 -1.88 2.02 -15.77
CA SER A 169 -1.42 3.30 -15.22
C SER A 169 -2.52 3.94 -14.37
N VAL A 170 -2.17 4.93 -13.57
CA VAL A 170 -3.10 5.76 -12.80
C VAL A 170 -2.91 7.23 -13.17
N SER A 171 -4.01 7.97 -13.28
CA SER A 171 -3.98 9.42 -13.55
C SER A 171 -4.49 10.18 -12.33
N MET A 172 -3.55 10.81 -11.60
CA MET A 172 -3.86 11.52 -10.37
C MET A 172 -3.22 12.91 -10.37
N SER A 173 -3.99 13.96 -10.05
CA SER A 173 -3.47 15.33 -10.04
C SER A 173 -4.22 16.25 -9.08
N ASN A 174 -3.54 17.27 -8.55
CA ASN A 174 -4.11 18.25 -7.62
C ASN A 174 -4.76 17.62 -6.38
N LEU A 175 -4.01 16.75 -5.68
CA LEU A 175 -4.41 16.04 -4.46
C LEU A 175 -3.46 16.41 -3.30
N PRO A 176 -3.45 17.67 -2.84
CA PRO A 176 -2.42 18.17 -1.92
C PRO A 176 -2.44 17.54 -0.53
N LYS A 177 -3.53 16.88 -0.14
CA LYS A 177 -3.68 16.23 1.17
C LYS A 177 -3.56 14.72 1.13
N LEU A 178 -3.14 14.13 -0.01
CA LEU A 178 -3.04 12.67 -0.15
C LEU A 178 -2.03 12.12 0.85
N ARG A 179 -2.47 11.14 1.66
CA ARG A 179 -1.69 10.47 2.70
C ARG A 179 -1.53 8.99 2.48
N GLN A 180 -2.52 8.33 1.88
CA GLN A 180 -2.49 6.89 1.63
C GLN A 180 -2.83 6.62 0.18
N PHE A 181 -1.96 5.88 -0.47
CA PHE A 181 -2.16 5.45 -1.84
C PHE A 181 -1.86 3.95 -1.96
N HIS A 182 -2.89 3.16 -2.24
CA HIS A 182 -2.81 1.73 -2.44
C HIS A 182 -3.14 1.41 -3.89
N CYS A 183 -2.16 0.89 -4.63
CA CYS A 183 -2.28 0.50 -6.02
C CYS A 183 -1.68 -0.88 -6.33
N TYR A 184 -1.38 -1.66 -5.28
CA TYR A 184 -0.79 -2.99 -5.41
C TYR A 184 -1.69 -3.94 -6.22
N GLN A 185 -1.10 -5.03 -6.75
CA GLN A 185 -1.81 -6.00 -7.61
C GLN A 185 -2.53 -5.34 -8.79
N ASN A 186 -1.79 -4.51 -9.53
CA ASN A 186 -2.18 -3.92 -10.82
C ASN A 186 -1.02 -4.07 -11.81
N PRO A 187 -1.25 -4.14 -13.12
CA PRO A 187 -0.19 -4.18 -14.13
C PRO A 187 0.45 -2.80 -14.40
N ILE A 188 0.50 -1.91 -13.40
CA ILE A 188 1.16 -0.60 -13.50
C ILE A 188 2.65 -0.80 -13.72
N THR A 189 3.24 -0.12 -14.70
CA THR A 189 4.67 -0.19 -15.01
C THR A 189 5.44 1.08 -14.66
N GLU A 190 4.76 2.21 -14.50
CA GLU A 190 5.34 3.50 -14.13
C GLU A 190 4.45 4.19 -13.10
N LEU A 191 5.06 4.80 -12.09
CA LEU A 191 4.33 5.48 -11.02
C LEU A 191 5.08 6.75 -10.59
N ASP A 192 4.47 7.91 -10.81
CA ASP A 192 4.95 9.19 -10.30
C ASP A 192 4.19 9.58 -9.02
N VAL A 193 4.88 9.56 -7.89
CA VAL A 193 4.36 10.00 -6.58
C VAL A 193 4.91 11.34 -6.14
N SER A 194 5.75 11.98 -6.96
CA SER A 194 6.39 13.27 -6.65
C SER A 194 5.41 14.41 -6.34
N PRO A 195 4.16 14.45 -6.89
CA PRO A 195 3.18 15.48 -6.53
C PRO A 195 2.57 15.33 -5.13
N PHE A 196 2.82 14.20 -4.42
CA PHE A 196 2.13 13.87 -3.16
C PHE A 196 3.07 14.01 -1.96
N GLU A 197 3.55 15.22 -1.68
CA GLU A 197 4.55 15.51 -0.63
C GLU A 197 4.09 15.10 0.79
N ASN A 198 2.77 14.98 1.01
CA ASN A 198 2.18 14.58 2.29
C ASN A 198 1.89 13.07 2.40
N LEU A 199 2.44 12.25 1.50
CA LEU A 199 2.21 10.81 1.47
C LEU A 199 2.86 10.13 2.70
N TRP A 200 2.07 9.32 3.43
CA TRP A 200 2.50 8.54 4.58
C TRP A 200 2.59 7.04 4.28
N TYR A 201 1.69 6.54 3.43
CA TYR A 201 1.58 5.13 3.10
C TYR A 201 1.51 4.95 1.60
N LEU A 202 2.48 4.24 1.03
CA LEU A 202 2.52 3.86 -0.38
C LEU A 202 2.60 2.35 -0.49
N PHE A 203 1.53 1.73 -1.02
CA PHE A 203 1.46 0.29 -1.25
C PHE A 203 1.36 0.04 -2.75
N CYS A 204 2.50 -0.31 -3.37
CA CYS A 204 2.62 -0.51 -4.81
C CYS A 204 3.21 -1.88 -5.19
N GLY A 205 3.32 -2.80 -4.23
CA GLY A 205 3.83 -4.15 -4.46
C GLY A 205 2.99 -4.96 -5.47
N ASN A 206 3.55 -6.03 -6.00
CA ASN A 206 2.89 -6.87 -7.01
C ASN A 206 2.44 -6.06 -8.24
N THR A 207 3.29 -5.15 -8.73
CA THR A 207 3.10 -4.36 -9.95
C THR A 207 4.26 -4.61 -10.93
N GLY A 208 4.18 -4.04 -12.12
CA GLY A 208 5.26 -4.08 -13.11
C GLY A 208 6.27 -2.94 -12.98
N ILE A 209 6.24 -2.16 -11.91
CA ILE A 209 7.14 -1.02 -11.69
C ILE A 209 8.55 -1.56 -11.45
N SER A 210 9.53 -1.06 -12.21
CA SER A 210 10.94 -1.41 -12.08
C SER A 210 11.81 -0.33 -11.43
N GLN A 211 11.26 0.88 -11.26
CA GLN A 211 11.92 2.01 -10.59
C GLN A 211 10.86 2.84 -9.86
N ILE A 212 11.18 3.33 -8.68
CA ILE A 212 10.32 4.23 -7.92
C ILE A 212 11.14 5.34 -7.29
N ASP A 213 10.70 6.59 -7.48
CA ASP A 213 11.30 7.78 -6.87
C ASP A 213 10.40 8.29 -5.74
N VAL A 214 10.87 8.18 -4.51
CA VAL A 214 10.20 8.68 -3.29
C VAL A 214 10.93 9.87 -2.66
N SER A 215 11.89 10.48 -3.38
CA SER A 215 12.70 11.60 -2.89
C SER A 215 11.88 12.84 -2.50
N ARG A 216 10.67 12.97 -3.06
CA ARG A 216 9.72 14.04 -2.76
C ARG A 216 8.66 13.69 -1.70
N ASN A 217 8.78 12.53 -1.06
CA ASN A 217 7.80 12.05 -0.07
C ASN A 217 8.42 11.92 1.33
N PRO A 218 8.95 13.02 1.95
CA PRO A 218 9.69 12.96 3.22
C PRO A 218 8.82 12.56 4.41
N GLN A 219 7.51 12.58 4.26
CA GLN A 219 6.56 12.17 5.30
C GLN A 219 6.24 10.67 5.29
N LEU A 220 6.86 9.90 4.35
CA LEU A 220 6.58 8.48 4.17
C LEU A 220 6.95 7.70 5.44
N ARG A 221 5.99 6.86 5.90
CA ARG A 221 6.09 6.01 7.09
C ARG A 221 6.10 4.54 6.75
N GLU A 222 5.35 4.13 5.74
CA GLU A 222 5.32 2.75 5.27
C GLU A 222 5.41 2.71 3.76
N LEU A 223 6.38 1.94 3.27
CA LEU A 223 6.57 1.66 1.85
C LEU A 223 6.47 0.17 1.61
N ARG A 224 5.52 -0.24 0.78
CA ARG A 224 5.37 -1.61 0.30
C ARG A 224 5.63 -1.68 -1.18
N CYS A 225 6.75 -2.24 -1.52
CA CYS A 225 7.23 -2.44 -2.89
C CYS A 225 7.73 -3.88 -3.10
N GLU A 226 7.12 -4.83 -2.40
CA GLU A 226 7.44 -6.24 -2.50
C GLU A 226 6.93 -6.87 -3.82
N ASN A 227 7.57 -7.98 -4.24
CA ASN A 227 7.20 -8.75 -5.44
C ASN A 227 7.25 -7.89 -6.72
N MET A 228 8.32 -7.13 -6.90
CA MET A 228 8.56 -6.24 -8.04
C MET A 228 9.97 -6.46 -8.60
N HIS A 229 10.22 -6.05 -9.83
CA HIS A 229 11.55 -6.09 -10.45
C HIS A 229 12.39 -4.83 -10.15
N LEU A 230 12.33 -4.34 -8.90
CA LEU A 230 13.19 -3.25 -8.45
C LEU A 230 14.63 -3.72 -8.30
N THR A 231 15.57 -3.03 -8.91
CA THR A 231 17.02 -3.28 -8.78
C THR A 231 17.69 -2.37 -7.75
N SER A 232 17.07 -1.26 -7.41
CA SER A 232 17.52 -0.31 -6.40
C SER A 232 16.36 0.51 -5.85
N ILE A 233 16.55 1.11 -4.68
CA ILE A 233 15.63 2.07 -4.08
C ILE A 233 16.41 3.10 -3.26
N ASP A 234 16.11 4.39 -3.47
CA ASP A 234 16.66 5.49 -2.66
C ASP A 234 15.60 6.01 -1.69
N ILE A 235 15.78 5.69 -0.41
CA ILE A 235 14.92 6.13 0.69
C ILE A 235 15.59 7.15 1.62
N SER A 236 16.73 7.73 1.20
CA SER A 236 17.53 8.64 2.02
C SER A 236 16.79 9.90 2.47
N LYS A 237 15.70 10.27 1.79
CA LYS A 237 14.84 11.41 2.15
C LYS A 237 13.62 11.03 3.02
N CYS A 238 13.42 9.74 3.27
CA CYS A 238 12.29 9.22 4.02
C CYS A 238 12.66 8.97 5.50
N GLU A 239 13.13 10.00 6.21
CA GLU A 239 13.63 9.89 7.60
C GLU A 239 12.57 9.38 8.60
N ASN A 240 11.27 9.53 8.27
CA ASN A 240 10.15 9.07 9.08
C ASN A 240 9.72 7.62 8.77
N LEU A 241 10.45 6.91 7.90
CA LEU A 241 10.09 5.56 7.48
C LEU A 241 10.22 4.58 8.65
N THR A 242 9.09 3.98 9.04
CA THR A 242 9.01 2.97 10.11
C THR A 242 8.92 1.55 9.55
N ASP A 243 8.42 1.40 8.33
CA ASP A 243 8.12 0.11 7.75
C ASP A 243 8.54 0.06 6.28
N LEU A 244 9.48 -0.84 5.95
CA LEU A 244 9.91 -1.11 4.59
C LEU A 244 9.71 -2.58 4.25
N PHE A 245 8.91 -2.81 3.19
CA PHE A 245 8.69 -4.13 2.60
C PHE A 245 9.19 -4.09 1.16
N CYS A 246 10.38 -4.63 0.93
CA CYS A 246 11.03 -4.73 -0.37
C CYS A 246 11.48 -6.17 -0.69
N ASN A 247 10.85 -7.15 -0.02
CA ASN A 247 11.13 -8.55 -0.25
C ASN A 247 10.68 -9.02 -1.64
N ASN A 248 11.31 -10.08 -2.16
CA ASN A 248 11.07 -10.61 -3.49
C ASN A 248 11.29 -9.53 -4.58
N THR A 249 12.44 -8.86 -4.52
CA THR A 249 12.88 -7.87 -5.51
C THR A 249 14.32 -8.16 -5.94
N ASP A 250 14.77 -7.52 -7.02
CA ASP A 250 16.13 -7.68 -7.55
C ASP A 250 17.10 -6.64 -6.93
N ILE A 251 16.75 -6.04 -5.77
CA ILE A 251 17.58 -5.04 -5.08
C ILE A 251 18.89 -5.71 -4.62
N SER A 252 20.03 -5.13 -5.03
CA SER A 252 21.36 -5.61 -4.67
C SER A 252 22.06 -4.77 -3.61
N GLU A 253 21.64 -3.53 -3.43
CA GLU A 253 22.16 -2.59 -2.44
C GLU A 253 20.99 -1.88 -1.73
N LEU A 254 21.06 -1.78 -0.41
CA LEU A 254 20.05 -1.09 0.40
C LEU A 254 20.75 -0.27 1.48
N ASP A 255 20.72 1.06 1.32
CA ASP A 255 21.18 2.01 2.33
C ASP A 255 20.00 2.48 3.19
N ILE A 256 20.01 2.10 4.47
CA ILE A 256 19.01 2.47 5.48
C ILE A 256 19.59 3.36 6.57
N SER A 257 20.80 3.89 6.40
CA SER A 257 21.51 4.72 7.39
C SER A 257 20.74 6.00 7.74
N ASN A 258 19.94 6.53 6.82
CA ASN A 258 19.10 7.71 7.02
C ASN A 258 17.68 7.40 7.53
N ASN A 259 17.39 6.15 7.90
CA ASN A 259 16.06 5.72 8.33
C ASN A 259 16.07 5.17 9.78
N PRO A 260 16.51 5.96 10.78
CA PRO A 260 16.66 5.47 12.17
C PRO A 260 15.31 5.14 12.84
N ALA A 261 14.19 5.56 12.23
CA ALA A 261 12.86 5.24 12.72
C ALA A 261 12.35 3.85 12.30
N LEU A 262 13.13 3.09 11.51
CA LEU A 262 12.71 1.76 11.04
C LEU A 262 12.43 0.82 12.22
N VAL A 263 11.24 0.21 12.17
CA VAL A 263 10.74 -0.79 13.10
C VAL A 263 10.59 -2.14 12.40
N ARG A 264 10.13 -2.13 11.14
CA ARG A 264 9.94 -3.35 10.34
C ARG A 264 10.70 -3.27 9.03
N LEU A 265 11.59 -4.24 8.79
CA LEU A 265 12.34 -4.38 7.55
C LEU A 265 12.18 -5.79 6.98
N PHE A 266 11.54 -5.91 5.83
CA PHE A 266 11.42 -7.15 5.08
C PHE A 266 12.13 -6.99 3.74
N CYS A 267 13.34 -7.56 3.65
CA CYS A 267 14.19 -7.57 2.46
C CYS A 267 14.68 -8.99 2.11
N ASN A 268 13.89 -10.00 2.53
CA ASN A 268 14.19 -11.39 2.19
C ASN A 268 13.95 -11.66 0.69
N ASN A 269 14.66 -12.65 0.16
CA ASN A 269 14.63 -13.00 -1.26
C ASN A 269 14.97 -11.79 -2.15
N THR A 270 16.16 -11.23 -1.93
CA THR A 270 16.74 -10.11 -2.68
C THR A 270 18.18 -10.43 -3.07
N ASP A 271 18.80 -9.58 -3.86
CA ASP A 271 20.22 -9.68 -4.23
C ASP A 271 21.15 -8.91 -3.27
N ILE A 272 20.64 -8.42 -2.13
CA ILE A 272 21.42 -7.66 -1.14
C ILE A 272 22.54 -8.53 -0.60
N SER A 273 23.79 -8.04 -0.72
CA SER A 273 24.99 -8.74 -0.26
C SER A 273 25.59 -8.14 1.02
N VAL A 274 25.23 -6.90 1.33
CA VAL A 274 25.65 -6.20 2.56
C VAL A 274 24.44 -5.46 3.12
N LEU A 275 24.18 -5.62 4.42
CA LEU A 275 23.13 -4.93 5.15
C LEU A 275 23.69 -4.37 6.45
N ASP A 276 23.83 -3.05 6.54
CA ASP A 276 24.28 -2.35 7.76
C ASP A 276 23.06 -1.89 8.57
N LEU A 277 22.91 -2.44 9.77
CA LEU A 277 21.81 -2.15 10.69
C LEU A 277 22.24 -1.23 11.86
N SER A 278 23.48 -0.72 11.84
CA SER A 278 24.06 0.02 12.97
C SER A 278 23.29 1.27 13.38
N GLN A 279 22.55 1.89 12.45
CA GLN A 279 21.73 3.08 12.70
C GLN A 279 20.24 2.76 12.98
N ASN A 280 19.83 1.47 12.91
CA ASN A 280 18.42 1.07 12.91
C ASN A 280 18.07 0.29 14.19
N THR A 281 18.44 0.84 15.34
CA THR A 281 18.27 0.19 16.67
C THR A 281 16.81 -0.01 17.09
N ASN A 282 15.86 0.58 16.38
CA ASN A 282 14.41 0.44 16.65
C ASN A 282 13.76 -0.75 15.93
N ILE A 283 14.50 -1.48 15.11
CA ILE A 283 13.94 -2.65 14.40
C ILE A 283 13.47 -3.67 15.43
N ASP A 284 12.20 -4.08 15.34
CA ASP A 284 11.58 -5.14 16.11
C ASP A 284 11.05 -6.30 15.24
N LYS A 285 11.18 -6.16 13.92
CA LYS A 285 10.81 -7.17 12.95
C LYS A 285 11.73 -7.13 11.72
N LEU A 286 12.55 -8.15 11.55
CA LEU A 286 13.53 -8.25 10.47
C LEU A 286 13.36 -9.56 9.70
N ARG A 287 13.23 -9.46 8.36
CA ARG A 287 13.33 -10.60 7.46
C ARG A 287 14.33 -10.29 6.36
N CYS A 288 15.48 -10.95 6.40
CA CYS A 288 16.54 -10.82 5.41
C CYS A 288 17.10 -12.20 5.00
N TYR A 289 16.33 -13.28 5.19
CA TYR A 289 16.70 -14.61 4.71
C TYR A 289 16.54 -14.70 3.18
N ASP A 290 17.22 -15.66 2.56
CA ASP A 290 17.26 -15.82 1.10
C ASP A 290 17.74 -14.55 0.35
N ALA A 291 18.46 -13.66 1.05
CA ALA A 291 19.29 -12.62 0.47
C ALA A 291 20.70 -13.15 0.22
N LYS A 292 21.55 -12.42 -0.49
CA LYS A 292 22.94 -12.85 -0.78
C LYS A 292 23.94 -12.43 0.30
N LEU A 293 23.49 -12.33 1.55
CA LEU A 293 24.34 -11.90 2.65
C LEU A 293 25.41 -12.93 2.96
N MET A 294 26.68 -12.51 2.95
CA MET A 294 27.82 -13.30 3.39
C MET A 294 28.04 -13.20 4.88
N SER A 295 27.61 -12.10 5.48
CA SER A 295 27.61 -11.87 6.92
C SER A 295 26.47 -10.95 7.31
N LEU A 296 26.03 -11.07 8.55
CA LEU A 296 25.06 -10.18 9.18
C LEU A 296 25.51 -9.93 10.62
N GLU A 297 25.81 -8.68 10.94
CA GLU A 297 26.06 -8.21 12.30
C GLU A 297 24.89 -7.36 12.75
N TRP A 298 24.31 -7.69 13.88
CA TRP A 298 23.14 -7.01 14.37
C TRP A 298 23.04 -7.06 15.89
N GLU A 299 22.91 -5.89 16.50
CA GLU A 299 22.64 -5.72 17.91
C GLU A 299 21.13 -5.56 18.13
N CYS A 300 20.52 -6.56 18.75
CA CYS A 300 19.11 -6.53 19.10
C CYS A 300 18.94 -6.03 20.54
N ILE A 301 18.47 -4.79 20.70
CA ILE A 301 18.14 -4.20 22.00
C ILE A 301 16.63 -4.15 22.15
N VAL A 302 16.04 -5.14 22.79
CA VAL A 302 14.62 -5.13 23.17
C VAL A 302 14.50 -5.19 24.70
N PRO A 303 13.44 -4.62 25.31
CA PRO A 303 13.27 -4.70 26.76
C PRO A 303 13.37 -6.13 27.28
N GLY A 304 14.42 -6.39 28.09
CA GLY A 304 14.68 -7.69 28.69
C GLY A 304 15.56 -8.67 27.88
N LEU A 305 16.00 -8.27 26.68
CA LEU A 305 16.91 -9.08 25.86
C LEU A 305 17.89 -8.16 25.13
N SER A 306 19.18 -8.37 25.32
CA SER A 306 20.23 -7.81 24.48
C SER A 306 20.96 -8.99 23.85
N LEU A 307 20.92 -9.11 22.53
CA LEU A 307 21.59 -10.15 21.77
C LEU A 307 22.46 -9.51 20.71
N ASP A 308 23.76 -9.77 20.77
CA ASP A 308 24.68 -9.52 19.69
C ASP A 308 24.73 -10.76 18.81
N ILE A 309 24.21 -10.67 17.60
CA ILE A 309 24.18 -11.77 16.65
C ILE A 309 25.15 -11.46 15.52
N THR A 310 26.11 -12.36 15.32
CA THR A 310 26.98 -12.38 14.15
C THR A 310 26.76 -13.69 13.41
N LEU A 311 26.23 -13.61 12.20
CA LEU A 311 26.11 -14.74 11.29
C LEU A 311 27.18 -14.62 10.20
N LEU A 312 27.90 -15.71 9.94
CA LEU A 312 28.90 -15.80 8.89
C LEU A 312 28.56 -16.95 7.94
N SER A 313 28.88 -16.80 6.67
CA SER A 313 28.82 -17.86 5.68
C SER A 313 30.23 -18.32 5.31
N GLU A 314 30.43 -19.63 5.27
CA GLU A 314 31.66 -20.28 4.82
C GLU A 314 31.32 -21.34 3.77
N GLY A 315 31.80 -21.17 2.54
CA GLY A 315 31.48 -22.01 1.39
C GLY A 315 30.41 -21.39 0.46
N ASP A 316 29.74 -22.21 -0.35
CA ASP A 316 28.79 -21.75 -1.35
C ASP A 316 27.37 -21.65 -0.79
N GLY A 317 27.09 -20.56 -0.11
CA GLY A 317 25.78 -20.26 0.48
C GLY A 317 25.76 -18.91 1.18
N TYR A 318 24.60 -18.55 1.71
CA TYR A 318 24.32 -17.26 2.34
C TYR A 318 23.67 -17.45 3.70
N VAL A 319 23.66 -16.39 4.50
CA VAL A 319 23.02 -16.34 5.82
C VAL A 319 21.97 -15.25 5.91
N GLY A 320 21.03 -15.37 6.81
CA GLY A 320 20.03 -14.35 7.06
C GLY A 320 19.22 -14.63 8.32
N VAL A 321 18.25 -13.78 8.61
CA VAL A 321 17.41 -13.85 9.80
C VAL A 321 15.95 -13.73 9.45
N ASP A 322 15.12 -14.50 10.13
CA ASP A 322 13.68 -14.34 10.26
C ASP A 322 13.39 -14.04 11.73
N TRP A 323 13.11 -12.79 12.05
CA TRP A 323 12.86 -12.36 13.41
C TRP A 323 11.58 -11.54 13.50
N GLU A 324 10.80 -11.85 14.53
CA GLU A 324 9.64 -11.06 14.91
C GLU A 324 9.41 -11.07 16.42
N ARG A 325 8.89 -9.96 16.92
CA ARG A 325 8.41 -9.84 18.28
C ARG A 325 6.91 -10.13 18.33
N VAL A 326 6.52 -11.20 19.04
CA VAL A 326 5.15 -11.68 19.08
C VAL A 326 4.51 -11.38 20.43
N TYR A 327 3.33 -10.75 20.44
CA TYR A 327 2.52 -10.58 21.65
C TYR A 327 1.82 -11.90 21.99
N VAL A 328 2.09 -12.44 23.16
CA VAL A 328 1.56 -13.75 23.59
C VAL A 328 0.39 -13.57 24.55
N SER A 329 0.52 -12.81 25.64
CA SER A 329 -0.56 -12.49 26.60
C SER A 329 -0.10 -11.46 27.64
N ASP A 330 -1.04 -10.74 28.27
CA ASP A 330 -0.89 -9.92 29.49
C ASP A 330 0.45 -9.15 29.63
N ASN A 331 0.83 -8.39 28.60
CA ASN A 331 2.09 -7.67 28.48
C ASN A 331 3.34 -8.56 28.31
N TYR A 332 3.17 -9.83 27.95
CA TYR A 332 4.27 -10.71 27.62
C TYR A 332 4.52 -10.75 26.12
N TRP A 333 5.75 -10.43 25.72
CA TRP A 333 6.23 -10.46 24.35
C TRP A 333 7.29 -11.55 24.22
N GLU A 334 7.18 -12.37 23.18
CA GLU A 334 8.16 -13.39 22.82
C GLU A 334 8.96 -12.95 21.61
N ASN A 335 10.28 -13.05 21.69
CA ASN A 335 11.17 -12.87 20.54
C ASN A 335 11.36 -14.21 19.86
N ARG A 336 10.98 -14.31 18.60
CA ARG A 336 11.20 -15.49 17.77
C ARG A 336 12.24 -15.15 16.73
N ILE A 337 13.49 -15.58 16.97
CA ILE A 337 14.61 -15.34 16.09
C ILE A 337 15.01 -16.68 15.48
N THR A 338 15.17 -16.72 14.16
CA THR A 338 15.62 -17.92 13.46
C THR A 338 16.74 -17.51 12.51
N ALA A 339 17.95 -18.05 12.73
CA ALA A 339 19.02 -17.96 11.74
C ALA A 339 18.69 -18.90 10.57
N VAL A 340 18.84 -18.39 9.35
CA VAL A 340 18.50 -19.11 8.13
C VAL A 340 19.75 -19.25 7.26
N ALA A 341 20.05 -20.48 6.85
CA ALA A 341 21.10 -20.79 5.88
C ALA A 341 20.47 -21.03 4.51
N THR A 342 20.94 -20.30 3.50
CA THR A 342 20.48 -20.41 2.11
C THR A 342 21.60 -21.01 1.28
N PRO A 343 21.55 -22.33 0.97
CA PRO A 343 22.62 -22.99 0.26
C PRO A 343 22.52 -22.81 -1.27
N ASN A 344 23.67 -22.53 -1.90
CA ASN A 344 23.87 -22.83 -3.32
C ASN A 344 24.53 -24.21 -3.47
N GLY A 345 25.39 -24.59 -2.50
CA GLY A 345 26.00 -25.90 -2.37
C GLY A 345 25.34 -26.76 -1.28
N THR A 346 25.99 -27.85 -0.90
CA THR A 346 25.50 -28.72 0.18
C THR A 346 25.72 -28.05 1.54
N PHE A 347 24.66 -27.83 2.32
CA PHE A 347 24.75 -27.32 3.68
C PHE A 347 25.34 -28.36 4.62
N ARG A 348 26.39 -28.00 5.34
CA ARG A 348 27.11 -28.85 6.32
C ARG A 348 26.60 -28.67 7.74
N GLY A 349 26.06 -27.49 8.06
CA GLY A 349 25.51 -27.17 9.37
C GLY A 349 25.86 -25.78 9.85
N TRP A 350 25.30 -25.43 11.00
CA TRP A 350 25.63 -24.26 11.80
C TRP A 350 26.71 -24.65 12.82
N TYR A 351 27.75 -23.84 12.93
CA TYR A 351 28.89 -24.07 13.80
C TYR A 351 29.14 -22.89 14.74
N MET A 352 29.59 -23.19 15.95
CA MET A 352 30.17 -22.23 16.88
C MET A 352 31.63 -22.61 17.04
N GLY A 353 32.55 -21.87 16.40
CA GLY A 353 33.91 -22.32 16.16
C GLY A 353 33.92 -23.64 15.36
N GLU A 354 34.52 -24.68 15.92
CA GLU A 354 34.60 -26.02 15.30
C GLU A 354 33.45 -26.95 15.70
N SER A 355 32.59 -26.53 16.63
CA SER A 355 31.51 -27.36 17.17
C SER A 355 30.23 -27.21 16.33
N LEU A 356 29.70 -28.33 15.81
CA LEU A 356 28.43 -28.39 15.15
C LEU A 356 27.28 -28.12 16.13
N VAL A 357 26.48 -27.07 15.86
CA VAL A 357 25.32 -26.69 16.66
C VAL A 357 24.04 -27.31 16.09
N SER A 358 23.87 -27.26 14.75
CA SER A 358 22.69 -27.79 14.08
C SER A 358 22.98 -28.14 12.62
N SER A 359 22.32 -29.18 12.11
CA SER A 359 22.30 -29.53 10.69
C SER A 359 21.01 -29.05 9.99
N SER A 360 20.14 -28.33 10.69
CA SER A 360 18.94 -27.75 10.10
C SER A 360 19.26 -26.44 9.40
N LEU A 361 18.69 -26.19 8.21
CA LEU A 361 18.81 -24.92 7.50
C LEU A 361 18.24 -23.74 8.30
N ARG A 362 17.28 -23.98 9.16
CA ARG A 362 16.69 -22.98 10.06
C ARG A 362 17.02 -23.34 11.49
N LEU A 363 17.72 -22.44 12.18
CA LEU A 363 18.15 -22.60 13.58
C LEU A 363 17.42 -21.56 14.43
N PRO A 364 16.44 -21.96 15.26
CA PRO A 364 15.85 -21.06 16.25
C PRO A 364 16.90 -20.57 17.24
N LEU A 365 16.95 -19.26 17.47
CA LEU A 365 17.79 -18.58 18.44
C LEU A 365 16.85 -18.05 19.54
N GLY A 366 16.76 -18.70 20.67
CA GLY A 366 15.81 -18.35 21.74
C GLY A 366 16.35 -18.58 23.13
N ALA A 367 15.55 -18.24 24.15
CA ALA A 367 15.92 -18.26 25.56
C ALA A 367 16.39 -19.64 26.12
N ASP A 368 16.07 -20.71 25.38
CA ASP A 368 16.49 -22.09 25.78
C ASP A 368 17.83 -22.51 25.15
N ILE A 369 18.40 -21.70 24.26
CA ILE A 369 19.73 -21.91 23.72
C ILE A 369 20.65 -20.96 24.48
N ASP A 370 21.41 -21.50 25.45
CA ASP A 370 22.39 -20.74 26.22
C ASP A 370 23.61 -20.43 25.32
N ILE A 371 23.41 -19.48 24.40
CA ILE A 371 24.38 -19.05 23.42
C ILE A 371 24.76 -17.62 23.78
N PRO A 372 25.86 -17.38 24.51
CA PRO A 372 26.34 -16.02 24.78
C PRO A 372 26.83 -15.38 23.48
N ALA A 373 26.64 -14.05 23.33
CA ALA A 373 27.14 -13.15 22.25
C ALA A 373 27.67 -13.95 21.04
N THR A 374 26.81 -14.26 20.06
CA THR A 374 27.00 -15.51 19.35
C THR A 374 27.45 -15.28 17.93
N MET A 375 28.68 -15.71 17.66
CA MET A 375 29.14 -15.89 16.29
C MET A 375 28.76 -17.31 15.83
N LEU A 376 27.84 -17.40 14.88
CA LEU A 376 27.43 -18.62 14.21
C LEU A 376 27.92 -18.62 12.77
N THR A 377 28.56 -19.72 12.36
CA THR A 377 29.02 -19.91 10.99
C THR A 377 28.18 -20.99 10.30
N ALA A 378 27.52 -20.65 9.22
CA ALA A 378 26.92 -21.60 8.30
C ALA A 378 28.01 -22.13 7.36
N LYS A 379 28.28 -23.46 7.38
CA LYS A 379 29.28 -24.08 6.49
C LYS A 379 28.59 -24.80 5.35
N PHE A 380 29.13 -24.58 4.15
CA PHE A 380 28.62 -25.18 2.88
C PHE A 380 29.77 -25.83 2.13
N ASP A 381 29.44 -26.77 1.25
CA ASP A 381 30.37 -27.27 0.24
C ASP A 381 30.53 -26.24 -0.88
N GLY A 382 31.69 -26.21 -1.51
CA GLY A 382 32.00 -25.29 -2.61
C GLY A 382 32.88 -24.12 -2.18
N THR A 383 33.09 -23.20 -3.12
CA THR A 383 33.90 -21.98 -2.88
C THR A 383 32.96 -20.85 -2.45
N THR A 384 33.41 -20.06 -1.47
CA THR A 384 32.66 -18.87 -1.05
C THR A 384 32.35 -17.97 -2.24
N PRO A 385 31.07 -17.56 -2.45
CA PRO A 385 30.73 -16.59 -3.47
C PRO A 385 31.55 -15.32 -3.29
N ILE A 386 32.06 -14.74 -4.38
CA ILE A 386 32.73 -13.45 -4.32
C ILE A 386 31.64 -12.38 -4.19
N PRO A 387 31.60 -11.55 -3.12
CA PRO A 387 30.65 -10.45 -3.07
C PRO A 387 30.76 -9.58 -4.32
N PRO A 388 29.66 -9.10 -4.89
CA PRO A 388 29.73 -8.14 -5.97
C PRO A 388 30.56 -6.94 -5.49
N THR A 389 31.56 -6.54 -6.28
CA THR A 389 32.36 -5.36 -5.97
C THR A 389 31.41 -4.15 -5.93
N PRO A 390 31.36 -3.38 -4.82
CA PRO A 390 30.52 -2.20 -4.77
C PRO A 390 30.82 -1.30 -5.95
N THR A 391 29.81 -1.00 -6.74
CA THR A 391 29.93 -0.05 -7.85
C THR A 391 30.27 1.30 -7.22
N PRO A 392 31.37 1.95 -7.60
CA PRO A 392 31.70 3.26 -7.05
C PRO A 392 30.53 4.21 -7.33
N PRO A 393 30.15 5.07 -6.38
CA PRO A 393 29.06 6.01 -6.57
C PRO A 393 29.32 6.78 -7.86
N VAL A 394 28.34 6.79 -8.75
CA VAL A 394 28.40 7.53 -10.01
C VAL A 394 28.54 8.99 -9.64
N SER A 395 29.74 9.54 -9.87
CA SER A 395 29.96 10.98 -9.68
C SER A 395 28.93 11.73 -10.52
N PRO A 396 28.22 12.72 -9.96
CA PRO A 396 27.26 13.49 -10.74
C PRO A 396 27.98 14.08 -11.96
N GLU A 397 27.45 13.84 -13.15
CA GLU A 397 27.98 14.48 -14.37
C GLU A 397 28.03 16.00 -14.17
N PRO A 398 29.10 16.65 -14.57
CA PRO A 398 29.17 18.11 -14.50
C PRO A 398 28.04 18.72 -15.34
N PRO A 399 27.37 19.77 -14.86
CA PRO A 399 26.24 20.38 -15.57
C PRO A 399 26.70 20.79 -16.99
N THR A 400 25.91 20.35 -17.97
CA THR A 400 26.11 20.72 -19.39
C THR A 400 26.15 22.23 -19.52
N PRO A 401 27.16 22.81 -20.17
CA PRO A 401 27.27 24.27 -20.32
C PRO A 401 26.06 24.79 -21.12
N THR A 402 25.39 25.78 -20.55
CA THR A 402 24.30 26.53 -21.20
C THR A 402 24.80 27.14 -22.50
N PRO A 403 24.12 26.97 -23.65
CA PRO A 403 24.52 27.65 -24.88
C PRO A 403 24.40 29.17 -24.72
N PRO A 404 25.31 29.96 -25.31
CA PRO A 404 25.25 31.41 -25.25
C PRO A 404 23.99 31.94 -25.92
N PRO A 405 23.46 33.12 -25.46
CA PRO A 405 22.27 33.70 -26.05
C PRO A 405 22.56 34.10 -27.51
N ALA A 406 21.60 33.78 -28.37
CA ALA A 406 21.64 34.17 -29.78
C ALA A 406 21.69 35.71 -29.93
N GLN A 407 22.63 36.21 -30.74
CA GLN A 407 22.71 37.60 -31.14
C GLN A 407 21.62 37.94 -32.15
#